data_1156456fdb0ef6be34061d96c2b006d8
#
_entry.id   1156456fdb0ef6be34061d96c2b006d8
#
_cell.length_a   1.000
_cell.length_b   1.000
_cell.length_c   1.000
_cell.angle_alpha   90.00
_cell.angle_beta   90.00
_cell.angle_gamma   90.00
#
_symmetry.space_group_name_H-M   'P 1'
#
loop_
_entity.id
_entity.type
_entity.pdbx_description
1 polymer ?
#
loop_
_entity_poly.entity_id
_entity_poly.type
_entity_poly.pdbx_seq_one_letter_code
_entity_poly.pdbx_strand_id
1 'polypeptide(L)'
;MLLYDSRKLEYKAPFGAVKTRQGVTINFPVNRSVNVTGVFVIIRKEDLSRRINLPFSHEKDGYNVFSTTFSLEEAGVHYYRFEIETPTGIIFVGKTDDGKAIAGDWLPEWQLTVYEDSYATPEWLKGGIIYHAFADRFARKESPVRPEYGVFKEWTEELTIRDEDGVYRANDFYGGNAMGIVEKLPYLHKLGVTAIYLSPVFESHSNHRYDTADYSKIDPMFGTEQEFETLINTAKEYGISIILDGVFNHTGADSIYFNKFNRYDNLGAYQSKESPYHSWFTFTDFPDEYACWWGITVVPTVRRDAVGFHDLITAEKGIIDKWTKKGVRGWRLDVVDELSTEFVRKIRKACKRNGDITVIGEVWEDASTKESYGEKRSYFLGKELDGVMNYPYKEAIIELMTGGNVRDFINKIYEIAENYPKCSLDSSMTLLGTHDTVRIMNALSGARTPESKIDRLHYRLNREEYNRGKSRLKIASLLQYFLPGVPTVYYGDEIGMQGYEDPINRRAYPTNGGDSEILTHYQKLGAIRSAHREDFMDGMNLYVENELLVIERGDVKALINLTQKTQILDALVYCEYAKASVNLISPMSFVIVNKNTNI
;
A
#
# COMPACT_ATOMS: atom_id res chain seq x y z
N MET A 1 -10.50 34.68 -13.02
CA MET A 1 -11.32 34.74 -11.84
C MET A 1 -10.53 34.43 -10.58
N LEU A 2 -10.33 33.21 -10.16
CA LEU A 2 -9.40 32.84 -9.09
C LEU A 2 -8.34 31.90 -9.68
N LEU A 3 -7.06 32.10 -9.32
CA LEU A 3 -5.95 31.31 -9.88
C LEU A 3 -5.32 30.35 -8.85
N TYR A 4 -5.78 30.38 -7.59
CA TYR A 4 -5.21 29.54 -6.56
C TYR A 4 -5.36 28.04 -6.90
N ASP A 5 -4.26 27.32 -6.74
CA ASP A 5 -4.16 25.88 -6.97
C ASP A 5 -3.22 25.31 -5.88
N SER A 6 -3.75 24.53 -4.95
CA SER A 6 -3.00 23.99 -3.81
C SER A 6 -1.82 23.07 -4.22
N ARG A 7 -1.85 22.58 -5.44
CA ARG A 7 -0.82 21.69 -6.01
C ARG A 7 0.40 22.44 -6.53
N LYS A 8 0.33 23.78 -6.65
CA LYS A 8 1.43 24.63 -7.14
C LYS A 8 2.13 25.36 -6.00
N LEU A 9 3.44 25.16 -5.88
CA LEU A 9 4.27 25.82 -4.86
C LEU A 9 4.20 27.34 -4.91
N GLU A 10 3.86 27.91 -6.05
CA GLU A 10 3.61 29.34 -6.21
C GLU A 10 2.48 29.84 -5.31
N TYR A 11 1.44 29.00 -5.10
CA TYR A 11 0.26 29.40 -4.32
C TYR A 11 0.26 28.82 -2.91
N LYS A 12 0.78 27.61 -2.72
CA LYS A 12 0.91 26.98 -1.40
C LYS A 12 2.26 26.28 -1.25
N ALA A 13 3.05 26.70 -0.29
CA ALA A 13 4.34 26.11 0.04
C ALA A 13 4.45 25.83 1.55
N PRO A 14 4.89 24.61 1.92
CA PRO A 14 5.21 23.48 1.06
C PRO A 14 3.96 22.80 0.47
N PHE A 15 4.16 21.92 -0.52
CA PHE A 15 3.12 21.06 -1.05
C PHE A 15 2.70 20.03 0.02
N GLY A 16 1.40 19.70 0.06
CA GLY A 16 0.86 18.61 0.84
C GLY A 16 0.87 18.83 2.36
N ALA A 17 1.05 17.73 3.09
CA ALA A 17 1.08 17.69 4.55
C ALA A 17 2.34 18.40 5.11
N VAL A 18 2.22 18.93 6.34
CA VAL A 18 3.28 19.72 6.97
C VAL A 18 3.56 19.24 8.40
N LYS A 19 4.75 19.54 8.90
CA LYS A 19 5.11 19.30 10.30
C LYS A 19 4.47 20.32 11.23
N THR A 20 4.26 19.95 12.48
CA THR A 20 3.93 20.93 13.52
C THR A 20 4.98 22.06 13.52
N ARG A 21 4.52 23.29 13.69
CA ARG A 21 5.36 24.53 13.69
C ARG A 21 6.05 24.84 12.37
N GLN A 22 5.91 24.03 11.33
CA GLN A 22 6.40 24.35 10.00
C GLN A 22 5.58 25.51 9.39
N GLY A 23 6.27 26.50 8.82
CA GLY A 23 5.61 27.61 8.14
C GLY A 23 4.89 27.13 6.87
N VAL A 24 3.63 27.53 6.72
CA VAL A 24 2.84 27.34 5.50
C VAL A 24 2.60 28.71 4.88
N THR A 25 3.16 28.93 3.71
CA THR A 25 2.93 30.16 2.94
C THR A 25 1.80 29.95 1.95
N ILE A 26 0.84 30.84 1.97
CA ILE A 26 -0.26 30.90 1.01
C ILE A 26 -0.19 32.21 0.25
N ASN A 27 -0.21 32.12 -1.08
CA ASN A 27 -0.35 33.23 -2.01
C ASN A 27 -1.68 33.10 -2.73
N PHE A 28 -2.62 33.97 -2.45
CA PHE A 28 -3.99 33.90 -2.98
C PHE A 28 -4.26 35.05 -3.96
N PRO A 29 -4.30 34.77 -5.28
CA PRO A 29 -4.53 35.79 -6.29
C PRO A 29 -6.02 36.04 -6.51
N VAL A 30 -6.44 37.29 -6.43
CA VAL A 30 -7.79 37.76 -6.73
C VAL A 30 -7.74 38.73 -7.92
N ASN A 31 -8.63 38.53 -8.91
CA ASN A 31 -8.68 39.41 -10.08
C ASN A 31 -8.92 40.87 -9.66
N ARG A 32 -8.22 41.81 -10.26
CA ARG A 32 -8.29 43.27 -9.94
C ARG A 32 -9.68 43.88 -10.12
N SER A 33 -10.53 43.24 -10.93
CA SER A 33 -11.93 43.71 -11.10
C SER A 33 -12.79 43.53 -9.84
N VAL A 34 -12.32 42.71 -8.88
CA VAL A 34 -13.02 42.49 -7.60
C VAL A 34 -12.57 43.57 -6.62
N ASN A 35 -13.54 44.35 -6.10
CA ASN A 35 -13.25 45.35 -5.08
C ASN A 35 -13.10 44.66 -3.71
N VAL A 36 -11.86 44.28 -3.37
CA VAL A 36 -11.52 43.53 -2.17
C VAL A 36 -11.28 44.47 -1.00
N THR A 37 -11.94 44.24 0.14
CA THR A 37 -11.69 44.93 1.42
C THR A 37 -10.88 44.07 2.39
N GLY A 38 -10.87 42.73 2.23
CA GLY A 38 -10.07 41.80 3.02
C GLY A 38 -10.04 40.40 2.38
N VAL A 39 -8.94 39.68 2.60
CA VAL A 39 -8.82 38.26 2.22
C VAL A 39 -8.38 37.47 3.44
N PHE A 40 -9.01 36.36 3.67
CA PHE A 40 -8.75 35.51 4.85
C PHE A 40 -8.68 34.05 4.47
N VAL A 41 -7.80 33.30 5.14
CA VAL A 41 -7.86 31.84 5.20
C VAL A 41 -8.50 31.42 6.51
N ILE A 42 -9.49 30.55 6.40
CA ILE A 42 -10.19 29.95 7.53
C ILE A 42 -9.66 28.54 7.70
N ILE A 43 -9.03 28.26 8.82
CA ILE A 43 -8.49 26.93 9.13
C ILE A 43 -9.38 26.31 10.20
N ARG A 44 -9.87 25.10 9.93
CA ARG A 44 -10.77 24.37 10.82
C ARG A 44 -10.12 23.04 11.25
N LYS A 45 -10.25 22.73 12.53
CA LYS A 45 -9.96 21.40 13.10
C LYS A 45 -11.15 21.03 14.00
N GLU A 46 -11.93 20.03 13.62
CA GLU A 46 -13.19 19.68 14.27
C GLU A 46 -14.14 20.91 14.36
N ASP A 47 -14.57 21.29 15.56
CA ASP A 47 -15.45 22.44 15.79
C ASP A 47 -14.69 23.77 15.97
N LEU A 48 -13.37 23.72 16.04
CA LEU A 48 -12.52 24.89 16.20
C LEU A 48 -12.16 25.49 14.86
N SER A 49 -12.30 26.80 14.72
CA SER A 49 -11.87 27.53 13.53
C SER A 49 -10.99 28.73 13.88
N ARG A 50 -10.02 29.00 13.04
CA ARG A 50 -9.12 30.17 13.13
C ARG A 50 -9.18 30.93 11.81
N ARG A 51 -9.46 32.23 11.88
CA ARG A 51 -9.46 33.15 10.74
C ARG A 51 -8.15 33.91 10.71
N ILE A 52 -7.40 33.83 9.61
CA ILE A 52 -6.09 34.46 9.43
C ILE A 52 -6.16 35.42 8.25
N ASN A 53 -5.75 36.67 8.46
CA ASN A 53 -5.73 37.68 7.41
C ASN A 53 -4.57 37.41 6.42
N LEU A 54 -4.85 37.58 5.15
CA LEU A 54 -3.87 37.64 4.06
C LEU A 54 -3.75 39.10 3.62
N PRO A 55 -2.71 39.84 4.03
CA PRO A 55 -2.50 41.20 3.55
C PRO A 55 -2.17 41.20 2.05
N PHE A 56 -2.45 42.32 1.38
CA PHE A 56 -1.96 42.59 0.02
C PHE A 56 -0.44 42.49 -0.02
N SER A 57 0.09 41.74 -0.97
CA SER A 57 1.52 41.53 -1.17
C SER A 57 2.05 42.26 -2.41
N HIS A 58 1.52 41.91 -3.58
CA HIS A 58 1.97 42.50 -4.86
C HIS A 58 0.91 42.26 -5.95
N GLU A 59 1.17 42.89 -7.10
CA GLU A 59 0.40 42.68 -8.30
C GLU A 59 1.12 41.75 -9.27
N LYS A 60 0.41 40.85 -9.94
CA LYS A 60 0.93 39.95 -10.96
C LYS A 60 -0.15 39.61 -11.99
N ASP A 61 0.15 39.78 -13.27
CA ASP A 61 -0.66 39.31 -14.41
C ASP A 61 -2.16 39.69 -14.34
N GLY A 62 -2.49 40.90 -13.85
CA GLY A 62 -3.87 41.36 -13.70
C GLY A 62 -4.56 40.92 -12.41
N TYR A 63 -3.83 40.36 -11.47
CA TYR A 63 -4.31 39.92 -10.15
C TYR A 63 -3.62 40.69 -9.03
N ASN A 64 -4.37 40.94 -7.98
CA ASN A 64 -3.84 41.33 -6.67
C ASN A 64 -3.54 40.03 -5.88
N VAL A 65 -2.29 39.86 -5.48
CA VAL A 65 -1.87 38.70 -4.69
C VAL A 65 -1.87 39.07 -3.21
N PHE A 66 -2.63 38.28 -2.42
CA PHE A 66 -2.69 38.39 -0.96
C PHE A 66 -1.91 37.23 -0.37
N SER A 67 -1.05 37.49 0.62
CA SER A 67 -0.11 36.49 1.11
C SER A 67 0.02 36.50 2.62
N THR A 68 0.17 35.31 3.18
CA THR A 68 0.53 35.12 4.59
C THR A 68 1.34 33.85 4.79
N THR A 69 2.12 33.82 5.88
CA THR A 69 2.73 32.59 6.38
C THR A 69 2.23 32.33 7.79
N PHE A 70 1.77 31.14 8.05
CA PHE A 70 1.32 30.71 9.38
C PHE A 70 1.89 29.33 9.72
N SER A 71 1.80 28.94 10.98
CA SER A 71 2.12 27.60 11.45
C SER A 71 1.00 27.06 12.35
N LEU A 72 0.98 25.74 12.50
CA LEU A 72 0.04 25.02 13.37
C LEU A 72 0.84 24.22 14.41
N GLU A 73 0.44 24.34 15.68
CA GLU A 73 1.18 23.77 16.81
C GLU A 73 0.85 22.28 17.03
N GLU A 74 -0.38 21.88 16.70
CA GLU A 74 -0.91 20.56 17.02
C GLU A 74 -1.03 19.67 15.76
N ALA A 75 -0.57 18.42 15.89
CA ALA A 75 -0.81 17.40 14.89
C ALA A 75 -2.31 17.09 14.77
N GLY A 76 -2.75 16.82 13.55
CA GLY A 76 -4.14 16.52 13.25
C GLY A 76 -4.48 16.78 11.80
N VAL A 77 -5.68 16.39 11.42
CA VAL A 77 -6.25 16.73 10.11
C VAL A 77 -6.99 18.06 10.23
N HIS A 78 -6.52 19.04 9.50
CA HIS A 78 -7.12 20.35 9.39
C HIS A 78 -7.74 20.51 8.01
N TYR A 79 -8.72 21.40 7.90
CA TYR A 79 -9.33 21.81 6.64
C TYR A 79 -9.21 23.32 6.50
N TYR A 80 -9.07 23.82 5.28
CA TYR A 80 -9.04 25.27 5.07
C TYR A 80 -9.83 25.66 3.83
N ARG A 81 -10.35 26.90 3.87
CA ARG A 81 -11.02 27.61 2.79
C ARG A 81 -10.67 29.07 2.83
N PHE A 82 -11.12 29.85 1.85
CA PHE A 82 -10.92 31.29 1.86
C PHE A 82 -12.22 32.06 1.95
N GLU A 83 -12.10 33.28 2.47
CA GLU A 83 -13.14 34.29 2.48
C GLU A 83 -12.58 35.57 1.88
N ILE A 84 -13.31 36.18 0.91
CA ILE A 84 -13.00 37.46 0.30
C ILE A 84 -14.07 38.44 0.74
N GLU A 85 -13.71 39.43 1.53
CA GLU A 85 -14.61 40.51 1.90
C GLU A 85 -14.65 41.56 0.78
N THR A 86 -15.85 42.00 0.47
CA THR A 86 -16.15 43.07 -0.49
C THR A 86 -17.16 44.05 0.10
N PRO A 87 -17.34 45.26 -0.46
CA PRO A 87 -18.36 46.20 0.02
C PRO A 87 -19.79 45.64 -0.05
N THR A 88 -20.04 44.60 -0.82
CA THR A 88 -21.35 43.98 -1.04
C THR A 88 -21.58 42.67 -0.26
N GLY A 89 -20.56 42.19 0.46
CA GLY A 89 -20.64 40.96 1.24
C GLY A 89 -19.41 40.10 1.16
N ILE A 90 -19.48 38.86 1.67
CA ILE A 90 -18.40 37.89 1.72
C ILE A 90 -18.58 36.90 0.56
N ILE A 91 -17.51 36.65 -0.18
CA ILE A 91 -17.41 35.59 -1.17
C ILE A 91 -16.68 34.43 -0.51
N PHE A 92 -17.35 33.27 -0.42
CA PHE A 92 -16.74 32.04 0.06
C PHE A 92 -16.02 31.34 -1.09
N VAL A 93 -14.86 30.75 -0.78
CA VAL A 93 -14.02 30.06 -1.76
C VAL A 93 -13.59 28.72 -1.21
N GLY A 94 -13.98 27.67 -1.90
CA GLY A 94 -13.55 26.30 -1.65
C GLY A 94 -12.80 25.71 -2.84
N LYS A 95 -12.61 24.38 -2.83
CA LYS A 95 -11.86 23.66 -3.86
C LYS A 95 -12.76 22.93 -4.86
N THR A 96 -12.22 22.78 -6.06
CA THR A 96 -12.64 21.77 -7.05
C THR A 96 -11.84 20.48 -6.85
N ASP A 97 -12.22 19.40 -7.52
CA ASP A 97 -11.55 18.10 -7.42
C ASP A 97 -10.08 18.15 -7.90
N ASP A 98 -9.74 19.09 -8.77
CA ASP A 98 -8.38 19.31 -9.24
C ASP A 98 -7.54 20.28 -8.37
N GLY A 99 -8.01 20.57 -7.14
CA GLY A 99 -7.28 21.39 -6.16
C GLY A 99 -7.34 22.89 -6.38
N LYS A 100 -8.08 23.37 -7.40
CA LYS A 100 -8.22 24.78 -7.71
C LYS A 100 -9.32 25.47 -6.93
N ALA A 101 -9.18 26.79 -6.77
CA ALA A 101 -10.16 27.63 -6.13
C ALA A 101 -11.40 27.86 -7.00
N ILE A 102 -12.56 27.77 -6.38
CA ILE A 102 -13.85 28.15 -6.94
C ILE A 102 -14.66 28.93 -5.91
N ALA A 103 -15.36 29.98 -6.36
CA ALA A 103 -16.27 30.74 -5.50
C ALA A 103 -17.66 30.10 -5.46
N GLY A 104 -18.27 30.05 -4.30
CA GLY A 104 -19.62 29.51 -4.10
C GLY A 104 -19.90 29.17 -2.64
N ASP A 105 -21.14 28.79 -2.36
CA ASP A 105 -21.59 28.32 -1.05
C ASP A 105 -21.44 26.80 -0.94
N TRP A 106 -21.17 26.29 0.27
CA TRP A 106 -21.13 24.85 0.58
C TRP A 106 -20.11 24.04 -0.24
N LEU A 107 -18.98 24.63 -0.56
CA LEU A 107 -17.91 24.00 -1.32
C LEU A 107 -17.01 23.11 -0.44
N PRO A 108 -16.40 22.06 -1.02
CA PRO A 108 -15.36 21.29 -0.34
C PRO A 108 -14.20 22.17 0.12
N GLU A 109 -13.63 21.86 1.27
CA GLU A 109 -12.43 22.49 1.81
C GLU A 109 -11.18 21.72 1.41
N TRP A 110 -10.02 22.37 1.36
CA TRP A 110 -8.74 21.68 1.22
C TRP A 110 -8.35 21.02 2.54
N GLN A 111 -7.85 19.80 2.49
CA GLN A 111 -7.24 19.16 3.65
C GLN A 111 -5.82 19.67 3.86
N LEU A 112 -5.41 19.84 5.11
CA LEU A 112 -4.05 20.11 5.54
C LEU A 112 -3.72 19.17 6.71
N THR A 113 -3.05 18.08 6.40
CA THR A 113 -2.56 17.15 7.42
C THR A 113 -1.32 17.74 8.10
N VAL A 114 -1.39 17.89 9.42
CA VAL A 114 -0.27 18.34 10.25
C VAL A 114 0.21 17.18 11.10
N TYR A 115 1.48 16.82 11.00
CA TYR A 115 2.07 15.69 11.69
C TYR A 115 3.21 16.13 12.64
N GLU A 116 3.54 15.28 13.61
CA GLU A 116 4.58 15.59 14.60
C GLU A 116 5.92 15.87 13.95
N ASP A 117 6.64 16.90 14.41
CA ASP A 117 7.95 17.30 13.86
C ASP A 117 8.98 16.17 13.93
N SER A 118 8.93 15.36 15.00
CA SER A 118 9.81 14.19 15.17
C SER A 118 9.45 12.99 14.31
N TYR A 119 8.35 13.04 13.56
CA TYR A 119 7.90 11.91 12.75
C TYR A 119 8.83 11.68 11.58
N ALA A 120 9.41 10.47 11.54
CA ALA A 120 10.23 9.97 10.45
C ALA A 120 9.90 8.51 10.18
N THR A 121 10.11 8.08 8.95
CA THR A 121 9.95 6.70 8.48
C THR A 121 11.28 6.14 8.00
N PRO A 122 11.48 4.82 8.03
CA PRO A 122 12.74 4.19 7.63
C PRO A 122 13.18 4.52 6.20
N GLU A 123 14.40 4.99 6.03
CA GLU A 123 14.95 5.36 4.72
C GLU A 123 15.28 4.14 3.84
N TRP A 124 15.59 3.00 4.45
CA TRP A 124 16.01 1.81 3.71
C TRP A 124 14.96 1.28 2.73
N LEU A 125 13.67 1.52 3.00
CA LEU A 125 12.56 1.06 2.18
C LEU A 125 12.29 1.98 0.98
N LYS A 126 12.50 3.29 1.16
CA LYS A 126 12.15 4.32 0.17
C LYS A 126 12.93 4.16 -1.14
N GLY A 127 12.25 4.38 -2.25
CA GLY A 127 12.82 4.21 -3.59
C GLY A 127 13.11 2.75 -3.97
N GLY A 128 12.88 1.79 -3.07
CA GLY A 128 13.06 0.36 -3.31
C GLY A 128 11.87 -0.29 -4.03
N ILE A 129 11.88 -1.62 -4.04
CA ILE A 129 10.83 -2.49 -4.61
C ILE A 129 10.55 -3.62 -3.62
N ILE A 130 9.27 -3.84 -3.28
CA ILE A 130 8.82 -4.96 -2.47
C ILE A 130 8.33 -6.09 -3.38
N TYR A 131 8.66 -7.32 -3.01
CA TYR A 131 8.04 -8.50 -3.60
C TYR A 131 7.18 -9.20 -2.55
N HIS A 132 5.89 -9.33 -2.81
CA HIS A 132 4.93 -9.99 -1.93
C HIS A 132 4.88 -11.49 -2.26
N ALA A 133 5.48 -12.31 -1.43
CA ALA A 133 5.50 -13.76 -1.57
C ALA A 133 4.44 -14.42 -0.69
N PHE A 134 3.54 -15.21 -1.31
CA PHE A 134 2.64 -16.09 -0.57
C PHE A 134 3.40 -17.36 -0.18
N ALA A 135 3.67 -17.53 1.11
CA ALA A 135 4.66 -18.46 1.65
C ALA A 135 4.50 -19.90 1.13
N ASP A 136 3.28 -20.45 1.12
CA ASP A 136 3.00 -21.82 0.69
C ASP A 136 3.10 -22.04 -0.84
N ARG A 137 3.07 -20.97 -1.65
CA ARG A 137 2.81 -21.06 -3.10
C ARG A 137 3.92 -20.49 -3.98
N PHE A 138 4.90 -19.80 -3.42
CA PHE A 138 5.91 -19.09 -4.21
C PHE A 138 7.08 -19.97 -4.62
N ALA A 139 7.69 -20.69 -3.67
CA ALA A 139 8.86 -21.51 -3.95
C ALA A 139 9.03 -22.63 -2.94
N ARG A 140 9.42 -23.83 -3.41
CA ARG A 140 9.62 -25.02 -2.58
C ARG A 140 10.98 -25.63 -2.86
N LYS A 141 11.69 -25.97 -1.80
CA LYS A 141 12.87 -26.83 -1.84
C LYS A 141 12.64 -28.00 -0.89
N GLU A 142 12.99 -29.22 -1.33
CA GLU A 142 12.83 -30.46 -0.60
C GLU A 142 11.37 -30.81 -0.23
N SER A 143 11.18 -31.92 0.45
CA SER A 143 9.84 -32.31 0.91
C SER A 143 9.53 -31.62 2.25
N PRO A 144 8.47 -30.83 2.36
CA PRO A 144 8.09 -30.19 3.61
C PRO A 144 7.66 -31.25 4.66
N VAL A 145 7.68 -30.84 5.92
CA VAL A 145 6.97 -31.59 6.98
C VAL A 145 5.50 -31.71 6.60
N ARG A 146 4.92 -32.90 6.75
CA ARG A 146 3.54 -33.19 6.38
C ARG A 146 2.71 -33.53 7.62
N PRO A 147 2.03 -32.56 8.23
CA PRO A 147 1.12 -32.84 9.34
C PRO A 147 -0.11 -33.65 8.87
N GLU A 148 -0.65 -34.48 9.75
CA GLU A 148 -1.79 -35.38 9.45
C GLU A 148 -3.05 -34.63 9.00
N TYR A 149 -3.24 -33.37 9.42
CA TYR A 149 -4.42 -32.58 9.05
C TYR A 149 -4.30 -31.94 7.66
N GLY A 150 -3.13 -32.01 7.01
CA GLY A 150 -2.87 -31.37 5.74
C GLY A 150 -3.18 -32.27 4.53
N VAL A 151 -3.76 -31.68 3.49
CA VAL A 151 -3.88 -32.28 2.17
C VAL A 151 -2.76 -31.74 1.29
N PHE A 152 -1.79 -32.59 0.95
CA PHE A 152 -0.62 -32.17 0.19
C PHE A 152 -0.84 -32.28 -1.30
N LYS A 153 -0.62 -31.17 -2.00
CA LYS A 153 -0.75 -31.02 -3.44
C LYS A 153 0.59 -31.14 -4.14
N GLU A 154 0.58 -31.75 -5.33
CA GLU A 154 1.70 -31.59 -6.22
C GLU A 154 1.76 -30.13 -6.72
N TRP A 155 2.97 -29.64 -7.00
CA TRP A 155 3.21 -28.21 -7.32
C TRP A 155 2.40 -27.71 -8.52
N THR A 156 2.06 -28.58 -9.45
CA THR A 156 1.28 -28.28 -10.66
C THR A 156 -0.20 -28.66 -10.55
N GLU A 157 -0.64 -29.18 -9.42
CA GLU A 157 -2.02 -29.58 -9.19
C GLU A 157 -2.93 -28.36 -9.04
N GLU A 158 -4.21 -28.50 -9.42
CA GLU A 158 -5.17 -27.40 -9.29
C GLU A 158 -5.61 -27.22 -7.83
N LEU A 159 -5.98 -25.98 -7.48
CA LEU A 159 -6.45 -25.61 -6.14
C LEU A 159 -7.71 -26.35 -5.73
N THR A 160 -7.87 -26.60 -4.44
CA THR A 160 -9.15 -26.95 -3.83
C THR A 160 -9.92 -25.66 -3.49
N ILE A 161 -11.18 -25.55 -3.91
CA ILE A 161 -12.08 -24.45 -3.56
C ILE A 161 -13.22 -24.88 -2.63
N ARG A 162 -13.40 -26.20 -2.49
CA ARG A 162 -14.30 -26.87 -1.56
C ARG A 162 -13.78 -28.26 -1.27
N ASP A 163 -13.97 -28.70 -0.06
CA ASP A 163 -13.80 -30.10 0.30
C ASP A 163 -15.03 -30.93 -0.16
N GLU A 164 -15.00 -32.25 0.01
CA GLU A 164 -16.09 -33.16 -0.41
C GLU A 164 -17.44 -32.83 0.26
N ASP A 165 -17.41 -32.28 1.49
CA ASP A 165 -18.59 -31.81 2.22
C ASP A 165 -19.04 -30.38 1.84
N GLY A 166 -18.39 -29.74 0.86
CA GLY A 166 -18.71 -28.41 0.39
C GLY A 166 -18.10 -27.25 1.20
N VAL A 167 -17.33 -27.54 2.25
CA VAL A 167 -16.63 -26.57 3.08
C VAL A 167 -15.21 -26.38 2.58
N TYR A 168 -14.66 -25.16 2.62
CA TYR A 168 -13.24 -24.90 2.37
C TYR A 168 -12.51 -24.73 3.70
N ARG A 169 -11.51 -25.59 3.96
CA ARG A 169 -10.74 -25.61 5.22
C ARG A 169 -9.36 -24.97 5.10
N ALA A 170 -8.96 -24.56 3.93
CA ALA A 170 -7.64 -23.99 3.66
C ALA A 170 -6.47 -24.89 4.10
N ASN A 171 -6.65 -26.21 4.03
CA ASN A 171 -5.65 -27.21 4.44
C ASN A 171 -4.98 -27.93 3.26
N ASP A 172 -5.13 -27.41 2.05
CA ASP A 172 -4.44 -27.84 0.83
C ASP A 172 -3.09 -27.14 0.72
N PHE A 173 -2.00 -27.86 0.98
CA PHE A 173 -0.64 -27.31 1.01
C PHE A 173 0.15 -27.71 -0.22
N TYR A 174 0.89 -26.74 -0.79
CA TYR A 174 1.88 -26.98 -1.85
C TYR A 174 3.30 -27.04 -1.30
N GLY A 175 3.49 -26.65 -0.05
CA GLY A 175 4.74 -26.80 0.68
C GLY A 175 5.82 -25.81 0.29
N GLY A 176 5.44 -24.61 -0.14
CA GLY A 176 6.38 -23.49 -0.27
C GLY A 176 7.06 -23.21 1.06
N ASN A 177 8.38 -22.96 1.05
CA ASN A 177 9.17 -22.89 2.25
C ASN A 177 10.35 -21.90 2.17
N ALA A 178 10.98 -21.65 3.33
CA ALA A 178 12.06 -20.69 3.45
C ALA A 178 13.24 -21.00 2.52
N MET A 179 13.63 -22.28 2.42
CA MET A 179 14.76 -22.68 1.59
C MET A 179 14.44 -22.58 0.09
N GLY A 180 13.18 -22.78 -0.31
CA GLY A 180 12.73 -22.48 -1.68
C GLY A 180 12.85 -20.99 -2.02
N ILE A 181 12.53 -20.10 -1.06
CA ILE A 181 12.71 -18.65 -1.23
C ILE A 181 14.20 -18.29 -1.34
N VAL A 182 15.08 -18.94 -0.55
CA VAL A 182 16.54 -18.76 -0.66
C VAL A 182 17.01 -19.01 -2.09
N GLU A 183 16.54 -20.08 -2.74
CA GLU A 183 16.89 -20.37 -4.15
C GLU A 183 16.38 -19.33 -5.14
N LYS A 184 15.31 -18.59 -4.78
CA LYS A 184 14.74 -17.51 -5.60
C LYS A 184 15.40 -16.14 -5.39
N LEU A 185 16.26 -15.96 -4.41
CA LEU A 185 16.91 -14.66 -4.14
C LEU A 185 17.68 -14.07 -5.32
N PRO A 186 18.46 -14.86 -6.12
CA PRO A 186 19.10 -14.34 -7.33
C PRO A 186 18.09 -13.84 -8.36
N TYR A 187 16.94 -14.51 -8.49
CA TYR A 187 15.84 -14.10 -9.37
C TYR A 187 15.22 -12.78 -8.90
N LEU A 188 14.92 -12.64 -7.61
CA LEU A 188 14.35 -11.44 -7.02
C LEU A 188 15.33 -10.25 -7.09
N HIS A 189 16.61 -10.50 -6.86
CA HIS A 189 17.65 -9.48 -7.02
C HIS A 189 17.69 -8.94 -8.46
N LYS A 190 17.56 -9.82 -9.47
CA LYS A 190 17.52 -9.43 -10.88
C LYS A 190 16.27 -8.59 -11.24
N LEU A 191 15.19 -8.72 -10.48
CA LEU A 191 14.00 -7.86 -10.57
C LEU A 191 14.19 -6.49 -9.90
N GLY A 192 15.31 -6.25 -9.22
CA GLY A 192 15.57 -5.05 -8.45
C GLY A 192 14.88 -5.03 -7.08
N VAL A 193 14.42 -6.18 -6.57
CA VAL A 193 13.73 -6.30 -5.28
C VAL A 193 14.69 -5.92 -4.15
N THR A 194 14.23 -5.08 -3.23
CA THR A 194 14.96 -4.64 -2.03
C THR A 194 14.32 -5.12 -0.73
N ALA A 195 13.08 -5.60 -0.79
CA ALA A 195 12.42 -6.22 0.33
C ALA A 195 11.47 -7.33 -0.13
N ILE A 196 11.33 -8.38 0.68
CA ILE A 196 10.29 -9.40 0.53
C ILE A 196 9.28 -9.20 1.66
N TYR A 197 8.02 -8.97 1.31
CA TYR A 197 6.91 -9.12 2.24
C TYR A 197 6.41 -10.56 2.16
N LEU A 198 6.48 -11.28 3.27
CA LEU A 198 5.99 -12.64 3.41
C LEU A 198 4.56 -12.61 3.97
N SER A 199 3.61 -13.28 3.32
CA SER A 199 2.37 -13.68 3.99
C SER A 199 2.71 -14.48 5.27
N PRO A 200 1.77 -14.67 6.21
CA PRO A 200 2.10 -15.21 7.52
C PRO A 200 2.97 -16.48 7.49
N VAL A 201 3.95 -16.57 8.37
CA VAL A 201 4.92 -17.68 8.46
C VAL A 201 5.00 -18.33 9.84
N PHE A 202 4.21 -17.84 10.80
CA PHE A 202 4.17 -18.43 12.13
C PHE A 202 3.36 -19.73 12.14
N GLU A 203 3.59 -20.57 13.17
CA GLU A 203 2.88 -21.83 13.35
C GLU A 203 1.37 -21.63 13.22
N SER A 204 0.74 -22.44 12.37
CA SER A 204 -0.67 -22.34 12.01
C SER A 204 -1.18 -23.67 11.45
N HIS A 205 -2.49 -23.82 11.28
CA HIS A 205 -3.11 -25.04 10.75
C HIS A 205 -3.72 -24.86 9.34
N SER A 206 -3.63 -23.65 8.78
CA SER A 206 -4.06 -23.36 7.40
C SER A 206 -2.89 -23.03 6.47
N ASN A 207 -3.12 -23.18 5.16
CA ASN A 207 -2.14 -22.87 4.13
C ASN A 207 -1.80 -21.37 4.03
N HIS A 208 -2.71 -20.49 4.45
CA HIS A 208 -2.53 -19.04 4.46
C HIS A 208 -1.93 -18.51 5.76
N ARG A 209 -2.01 -19.27 6.87
CA ARG A 209 -1.46 -18.97 8.20
C ARG A 209 -1.99 -17.69 8.87
N TYR A 210 -3.14 -17.16 8.41
CA TYR A 210 -3.82 -16.06 9.11
C TYR A 210 -4.49 -16.51 10.41
N ASP A 211 -4.63 -17.79 10.65
CA ASP A 211 -5.08 -18.43 11.90
C ASP A 211 -3.89 -18.79 12.80
N THR A 212 -3.06 -17.82 13.15
CA THR A 212 -1.82 -18.04 13.90
C THR A 212 -2.05 -18.85 15.17
N ALA A 213 -1.30 -19.93 15.33
CA ALA A 213 -1.35 -20.83 16.47
C ALA A 213 -0.30 -20.51 17.54
N ASP A 214 0.92 -20.14 17.14
CA ASP A 214 1.99 -19.72 18.07
C ASP A 214 2.89 -18.67 17.38
N TYR A 215 2.79 -17.41 17.81
CA TYR A 215 3.63 -16.33 17.28
C TYR A 215 5.13 -16.50 17.58
N SER A 216 5.47 -17.35 18.54
CA SER A 216 6.85 -17.56 18.94
C SER A 216 7.58 -18.57 18.06
N LYS A 217 6.91 -19.26 17.16
CA LYS A 217 7.47 -20.32 16.32
C LYS A 217 7.22 -20.04 14.84
N ILE A 218 8.19 -20.44 14.02
CA ILE A 218 7.98 -20.57 12.56
C ILE A 218 7.17 -21.84 12.30
N ASP A 219 6.25 -21.78 11.36
CA ASP A 219 5.46 -22.92 10.92
C ASP A 219 6.39 -24.04 10.40
N PRO A 220 6.28 -25.29 10.90
CA PRO A 220 7.18 -26.38 10.50
C PRO A 220 7.15 -26.69 9.00
N MET A 221 6.04 -26.42 8.30
CA MET A 221 5.96 -26.57 6.84
C MET A 221 6.67 -25.45 6.09
N PHE A 222 6.79 -24.27 6.70
CA PHE A 222 7.59 -23.18 6.12
C PHE A 222 9.09 -23.38 6.39
N GLY A 223 9.45 -24.02 7.49
CA GLY A 223 10.81 -24.36 7.86
C GLY A 223 11.08 -24.28 9.35
N THR A 224 12.31 -24.63 9.71
CA THR A 224 12.83 -24.45 11.06
C THR A 224 13.21 -22.97 11.31
N GLU A 225 13.36 -22.59 12.58
CA GLU A 225 13.86 -21.26 12.94
C GLU A 225 15.26 -20.99 12.34
N GLN A 226 16.10 -22.04 12.25
CA GLN A 226 17.44 -21.96 11.62
C GLN A 226 17.35 -21.71 10.10
N GLU A 227 16.42 -22.34 9.39
CA GLU A 227 16.19 -22.12 7.95
C GLU A 227 15.64 -20.71 7.70
N PHE A 228 14.78 -20.21 8.59
CA PHE A 228 14.29 -18.83 8.53
C PHE A 228 15.43 -17.82 8.76
N GLU A 229 16.34 -18.06 9.71
CA GLU A 229 17.54 -17.25 9.89
C GLU A 229 18.46 -17.31 8.66
N THR A 230 18.58 -18.49 8.03
CA THR A 230 19.32 -18.65 6.77
C THR A 230 18.70 -17.79 5.66
N LEU A 231 17.36 -17.78 5.53
CA LEU A 231 16.67 -16.92 4.58
C LEU A 231 16.99 -15.44 4.82
N ILE A 232 16.89 -14.97 6.07
CA ILE A 232 17.18 -13.57 6.43
C ILE A 232 18.62 -13.20 6.07
N ASN A 233 19.57 -14.02 6.47
CA ASN A 233 21.00 -13.75 6.27
C ASN A 233 21.38 -13.77 4.79
N THR A 234 20.90 -14.76 4.03
CA THR A 234 21.15 -14.83 2.59
C THR A 234 20.45 -13.67 1.85
N ALA A 235 19.20 -13.33 2.21
CA ALA A 235 18.51 -12.18 1.62
C ALA A 235 19.31 -10.87 1.81
N LYS A 236 19.90 -10.69 3.00
CA LYS A 236 20.76 -9.54 3.31
C LYS A 236 21.98 -9.45 2.41
N GLU A 237 22.59 -10.58 2.03
CA GLU A 237 23.72 -10.63 1.07
C GLU A 237 23.31 -10.10 -0.32
N TYR A 238 22.05 -10.30 -0.70
CA TYR A 238 21.47 -9.74 -1.93
C TYR A 238 20.92 -8.32 -1.77
N GLY A 239 21.09 -7.67 -0.61
CA GLY A 239 20.53 -6.35 -0.32
C GLY A 239 19.00 -6.38 -0.11
N ILE A 240 18.43 -7.53 0.19
CA ILE A 240 16.99 -7.74 0.36
C ILE A 240 16.65 -7.86 1.85
N SER A 241 15.68 -7.09 2.30
CA SER A 241 15.15 -7.10 3.67
C SER A 241 13.88 -7.95 3.77
N ILE A 242 13.57 -8.48 4.96
CA ILE A 242 12.35 -9.27 5.20
C ILE A 242 11.34 -8.44 6.00
N ILE A 243 10.09 -8.42 5.51
CA ILE A 243 8.91 -7.85 6.16
C ILE A 243 7.96 -9.00 6.49
N LEU A 244 7.52 -9.11 7.74
CA LEU A 244 6.58 -10.13 8.19
C LEU A 244 5.15 -9.57 8.26
N ASP A 245 4.19 -10.50 8.20
CA ASP A 245 2.78 -10.21 8.46
C ASP A 245 2.49 -10.32 9.96
N GLY A 246 1.91 -9.27 10.52
CA GLY A 246 1.49 -9.18 11.91
C GLY A 246 -0.02 -9.36 12.03
N VAL A 247 -0.47 -10.59 12.12
CA VAL A 247 -1.88 -10.95 12.31
C VAL A 247 -2.22 -10.86 13.79
N PHE A 248 -2.53 -9.66 14.28
CA PHE A 248 -2.71 -9.41 15.73
C PHE A 248 -4.14 -9.11 16.15
N ASN A 249 -5.09 -9.17 15.23
CA ASN A 249 -6.51 -8.99 15.51
C ASN A 249 -7.19 -10.27 16.04
N HIS A 250 -6.72 -11.43 15.63
CA HIS A 250 -7.29 -12.73 15.96
C HIS A 250 -6.20 -13.81 16.03
N THR A 251 -6.55 -14.98 16.54
CA THR A 251 -5.69 -16.16 16.56
C THR A 251 -6.42 -17.35 15.93
N GLY A 252 -5.74 -18.46 15.70
CA GLY A 252 -6.42 -19.71 15.36
C GLY A 252 -7.25 -20.25 16.55
N ALA A 253 -8.41 -20.83 16.27
CA ALA A 253 -9.20 -21.53 17.29
C ALA A 253 -8.45 -22.72 17.89
N ASP A 254 -7.52 -23.28 17.15
CA ASP A 254 -6.62 -24.36 17.60
C ASP A 254 -5.20 -23.83 17.98
N SER A 255 -5.08 -22.53 18.29
CA SER A 255 -3.85 -21.95 18.81
C SER A 255 -3.56 -22.38 20.26
N ILE A 256 -2.31 -22.24 20.70
CA ILE A 256 -1.94 -22.43 22.12
C ILE A 256 -2.72 -21.48 23.06
N TYR A 257 -3.24 -20.37 22.54
CA TYR A 257 -3.95 -19.34 23.31
C TYR A 257 -5.44 -19.71 23.49
N PHE A 258 -6.10 -20.23 22.45
CA PHE A 258 -7.51 -20.59 22.48
C PHE A 258 -7.74 -22.09 22.71
N ASN A 259 -7.01 -22.95 22.01
CA ASN A 259 -6.91 -24.42 22.13
C ASN A 259 -8.27 -25.17 22.11
N LYS A 260 -9.17 -24.76 21.19
CA LYS A 260 -10.49 -25.37 21.05
C LYS A 260 -10.45 -26.89 20.77
N PHE A 261 -9.48 -27.32 19.99
CA PHE A 261 -9.35 -28.69 19.52
C PHE A 261 -8.38 -29.54 20.33
N ASN A 262 -7.93 -29.03 21.50
CA ASN A 262 -7.01 -29.71 22.41
C ASN A 262 -5.72 -30.23 21.74
N ARG A 263 -5.13 -29.40 20.87
CA ARG A 263 -3.90 -29.74 20.15
C ARG A 263 -2.64 -29.53 20.97
N TYR A 264 -2.74 -28.73 22.01
CA TYR A 264 -1.63 -28.35 22.89
C TYR A 264 -1.89 -28.80 24.32
N ASP A 265 -0.85 -29.17 25.04
CA ASP A 265 -0.93 -29.63 26.43
C ASP A 265 -1.24 -28.52 27.44
N ASN A 266 -1.25 -27.26 27.01
CA ASN A 266 -1.57 -26.11 27.86
C ASN A 266 -3.07 -25.85 27.92
N LEU A 267 -3.49 -25.13 28.98
CA LEU A 267 -4.88 -24.75 29.19
C LEU A 267 -5.21 -23.49 28.37
N GLY A 268 -5.90 -23.67 27.24
CA GLY A 268 -6.36 -22.56 26.39
C GLY A 268 -7.63 -21.88 26.88
N ALA A 269 -7.95 -20.72 26.31
CA ALA A 269 -9.10 -19.90 26.71
C ALA A 269 -10.45 -20.61 26.53
N TYR A 270 -10.58 -21.46 25.52
CA TYR A 270 -11.81 -22.24 25.28
C TYR A 270 -12.04 -23.33 26.34
N GLN A 271 -10.97 -23.85 26.92
CA GLN A 271 -11.04 -25.02 27.80
C GLN A 271 -11.40 -24.64 29.25
N SER A 272 -11.03 -23.46 29.71
CA SER A 272 -11.30 -23.05 31.09
C SER A 272 -11.30 -21.54 31.28
N LYS A 273 -12.15 -21.06 32.17
CA LYS A 273 -12.17 -19.67 32.64
C LYS A 273 -10.92 -19.32 33.47
N GLU A 274 -10.21 -20.31 34.00
CA GLU A 274 -8.94 -20.15 34.74
C GLU A 274 -7.72 -20.08 33.81
N SER A 275 -7.89 -20.26 32.49
CA SER A 275 -6.82 -20.09 31.54
C SER A 275 -6.20 -18.71 31.62
N PRO A 276 -4.86 -18.57 31.59
CA PRO A 276 -4.19 -17.26 31.55
C PRO A 276 -4.57 -16.45 30.30
N TYR A 277 -5.13 -17.09 29.30
CA TYR A 277 -5.55 -16.47 28.04
C TYR A 277 -7.04 -16.15 27.97
N HIS A 278 -7.87 -16.59 28.95
CA HIS A 278 -9.32 -16.42 28.91
C HIS A 278 -9.72 -14.95 28.74
N SER A 279 -9.04 -14.03 29.44
CA SER A 279 -9.30 -12.58 29.37
C SER A 279 -8.96 -11.94 28.03
N TRP A 280 -8.28 -12.66 27.12
CA TRP A 280 -7.93 -12.14 25.80
C TRP A 280 -9.10 -12.22 24.82
N PHE A 281 -10.11 -13.05 25.11
CA PHE A 281 -11.25 -13.32 24.23
C PHE A 281 -12.56 -12.91 24.89
N THR A 282 -13.58 -12.71 24.07
CA THR A 282 -14.94 -12.42 24.54
C THR A 282 -15.83 -13.62 24.29
N PHE A 283 -16.43 -14.14 25.37
CA PHE A 283 -17.44 -15.20 25.31
C PHE A 283 -18.82 -14.62 25.62
N THR A 284 -19.82 -14.94 24.81
CA THR A 284 -21.24 -14.66 25.07
C THR A 284 -21.90 -15.80 25.81
N ASP A 285 -21.58 -17.04 25.44
CA ASP A 285 -21.90 -18.24 26.22
C ASP A 285 -20.71 -19.20 26.18
N PHE A 286 -20.09 -19.40 27.35
CA PHE A 286 -18.85 -20.17 27.47
C PHE A 286 -19.16 -21.68 27.44
N PRO A 287 -18.35 -22.46 26.68
CA PRO A 287 -17.21 -22.06 25.85
C PRO A 287 -17.54 -21.85 24.38
N ASP A 288 -18.74 -22.15 23.91
CA ASP A 288 -19.06 -22.37 22.51
C ASP A 288 -19.42 -21.10 21.73
N GLU A 289 -19.92 -20.06 22.40
CA GLU A 289 -20.25 -18.79 21.77
C GLU A 289 -19.22 -17.71 22.13
N TYR A 290 -18.45 -17.28 21.14
CA TYR A 290 -17.38 -16.31 21.32
C TYR A 290 -17.25 -15.36 20.11
N ALA A 291 -16.69 -14.20 20.34
CA ALA A 291 -16.39 -13.27 19.27
C ALA A 291 -15.36 -13.86 18.32
N CYS A 292 -15.66 -13.82 17.03
CA CYS A 292 -14.78 -14.29 15.96
C CYS A 292 -14.79 -13.30 14.79
N TRP A 293 -13.71 -13.31 14.01
CA TRP A 293 -13.56 -12.38 12.91
C TRP A 293 -14.59 -12.66 11.81
N TRP A 294 -15.46 -11.68 11.55
CA TRP A 294 -16.54 -11.75 10.53
C TRP A 294 -17.44 -13.00 10.62
N GLY A 295 -17.62 -13.54 11.81
CA GLY A 295 -18.42 -14.76 12.03
C GLY A 295 -17.70 -16.08 11.71
N ILE A 296 -16.40 -16.02 11.40
CA ILE A 296 -15.58 -17.20 11.09
C ILE A 296 -15.04 -17.80 12.40
N THR A 297 -15.69 -18.85 12.89
CA THR A 297 -15.42 -19.43 14.21
C THR A 297 -14.04 -20.06 14.38
N VAL A 298 -13.30 -20.32 13.29
CA VAL A 298 -11.92 -20.82 13.36
C VAL A 298 -10.88 -19.73 13.63
N VAL A 299 -11.30 -18.45 13.66
CA VAL A 299 -10.44 -17.30 13.98
C VAL A 299 -11.05 -16.42 15.08
N PRO A 300 -10.98 -16.86 16.35
CA PRO A 300 -11.47 -16.08 17.50
C PRO A 300 -10.75 -14.75 17.59
N THR A 301 -11.54 -13.67 17.72
CA THR A 301 -11.04 -12.29 17.79
C THR A 301 -10.45 -12.02 19.17
N VAL A 302 -9.25 -11.46 19.21
CA VAL A 302 -8.63 -10.96 20.43
C VAL A 302 -9.29 -9.63 20.82
N ARG A 303 -9.59 -9.45 22.08
CA ARG A 303 -10.14 -8.18 22.60
C ARG A 303 -9.19 -7.02 22.33
N ARG A 304 -9.73 -5.92 21.86
CA ARG A 304 -8.96 -4.70 21.54
C ARG A 304 -8.22 -4.10 22.75
N ASP A 305 -8.61 -4.47 23.97
CA ASP A 305 -8.04 -4.05 25.26
C ASP A 305 -7.30 -5.18 26.01
N ALA A 306 -6.99 -6.29 25.36
CA ALA A 306 -6.33 -7.44 25.96
C ALA A 306 -4.86 -7.14 26.31
N VAL A 307 -4.61 -6.58 27.51
CA VAL A 307 -3.27 -6.16 27.95
C VAL A 307 -2.25 -7.30 27.84
N GLY A 308 -2.59 -8.50 28.31
CA GLY A 308 -1.67 -9.65 28.25
C GLY A 308 -1.27 -10.04 26.82
N PHE A 309 -2.19 -9.92 25.85
CA PHE A 309 -1.87 -10.12 24.45
C PHE A 309 -0.99 -8.98 23.88
N HIS A 310 -1.34 -7.73 24.21
CA HIS A 310 -0.51 -6.60 23.80
C HIS A 310 0.93 -6.73 24.33
N ASP A 311 1.09 -7.19 25.57
CA ASP A 311 2.41 -7.41 26.19
C ASP A 311 3.15 -8.58 25.53
N LEU A 312 2.48 -9.70 25.19
CA LEU A 312 3.08 -10.77 24.42
C LEU A 312 3.71 -10.24 23.12
N ILE A 313 3.00 -9.36 22.42
CA ILE A 313 3.47 -8.83 21.12
C ILE A 313 4.53 -7.75 21.31
N THR A 314 4.34 -6.79 22.26
CA THR A 314 5.07 -5.51 22.27
C THR A 314 6.02 -5.30 23.44
N ALA A 315 5.98 -6.13 24.50
CA ALA A 315 6.89 -6.00 25.64
C ALA A 315 8.35 -6.24 25.22
N GLU A 316 9.28 -5.85 26.11
CA GLU A 316 10.68 -6.24 25.95
C GLU A 316 10.80 -7.78 25.93
N LYS A 317 11.50 -8.30 24.93
CA LYS A 317 11.59 -9.73 24.60
C LYS A 317 10.28 -10.37 24.11
N GLY A 318 9.26 -9.56 23.79
CA GLY A 318 8.04 -10.02 23.13
C GLY A 318 8.28 -10.43 21.66
N ILE A 319 7.20 -10.69 20.97
CA ILE A 319 7.24 -11.23 19.59
C ILE A 319 7.97 -10.30 18.62
N ILE A 320 7.68 -8.99 18.67
CA ILE A 320 8.37 -8.01 17.82
C ILE A 320 9.87 -8.03 18.10
N ASP A 321 10.28 -8.01 19.37
CA ASP A 321 11.69 -8.05 19.75
C ASP A 321 12.38 -9.34 19.28
N LYS A 322 11.70 -10.50 19.43
CA LYS A 322 12.25 -11.78 19.03
C LYS A 322 12.64 -11.77 17.55
N TRP A 323 11.70 -11.44 16.67
CA TRP A 323 11.93 -11.56 15.23
C TRP A 323 12.77 -10.42 14.66
N THR A 324 12.66 -9.21 15.20
CA THR A 324 13.52 -8.10 14.76
C THR A 324 14.99 -8.32 15.12
N LYS A 325 15.28 -8.93 16.29
CA LYS A 325 16.66 -9.32 16.66
C LYS A 325 17.26 -10.37 15.74
N LYS A 326 16.43 -11.18 15.07
CA LYS A 326 16.87 -12.13 14.04
C LYS A 326 17.11 -11.48 12.67
N GLY A 327 16.74 -10.21 12.50
CA GLY A 327 17.00 -9.43 11.29
C GLY A 327 15.78 -9.07 10.46
N VAL A 328 14.57 -9.33 10.95
CA VAL A 328 13.34 -8.80 10.34
C VAL A 328 13.35 -7.28 10.38
N ARG A 329 13.08 -6.64 9.25
CA ARG A 329 13.16 -5.18 9.07
C ARG A 329 11.82 -4.49 8.98
N GLY A 330 10.71 -5.24 8.97
CA GLY A 330 9.38 -4.63 8.88
C GLY A 330 8.25 -5.54 9.29
N TRP A 331 7.11 -4.91 9.59
CA TRP A 331 5.84 -5.57 9.90
C TRP A 331 4.72 -4.94 9.07
N ARG A 332 3.99 -5.77 8.34
CA ARG A 332 2.69 -5.39 7.78
C ARG A 332 1.64 -5.81 8.80
N LEU A 333 0.78 -4.91 9.20
CA LEU A 333 -0.30 -5.18 10.15
C LEU A 333 -1.58 -5.54 9.40
N ASP A 334 -2.00 -6.77 9.60
CA ASP A 334 -3.26 -7.31 9.09
C ASP A 334 -4.44 -6.60 9.73
N VAL A 335 -5.46 -6.26 8.93
CA VAL A 335 -6.69 -5.57 9.35
C VAL A 335 -6.46 -4.49 10.41
N VAL A 336 -5.49 -3.62 10.18
CA VAL A 336 -5.05 -2.61 11.18
C VAL A 336 -6.18 -1.72 11.67
N ASP A 337 -7.22 -1.55 10.87
CA ASP A 337 -8.43 -0.80 11.21
C ASP A 337 -9.22 -1.43 12.38
N GLU A 338 -9.03 -2.72 12.63
CA GLU A 338 -9.68 -3.44 13.73
C GLU A 338 -8.87 -3.42 15.03
N LEU A 339 -7.59 -3.08 14.96
CA LEU A 339 -6.74 -2.92 16.16
C LEU A 339 -7.08 -1.60 16.88
N SER A 340 -6.90 -1.56 18.21
CA SER A 340 -7.03 -0.29 18.94
C SER A 340 -5.87 0.65 18.61
N THR A 341 -6.14 1.95 18.59
CA THR A 341 -5.13 3.00 18.40
C THR A 341 -3.97 2.84 19.39
N GLU A 342 -4.27 2.51 20.65
CA GLU A 342 -3.25 2.28 21.68
C GLU A 342 -2.33 1.09 21.34
N PHE A 343 -2.90 -0.01 20.85
CA PHE A 343 -2.11 -1.18 20.48
C PHE A 343 -1.22 -0.92 19.29
N VAL A 344 -1.71 -0.25 18.24
CA VAL A 344 -0.89 0.16 17.08
C VAL A 344 0.29 1.04 17.53
N ARG A 345 0.06 1.96 18.48
CA ARG A 345 1.13 2.79 19.07
C ARG A 345 2.15 1.98 19.86
N LYS A 346 1.72 0.97 20.62
CA LYS A 346 2.61 0.02 21.31
C LYS A 346 3.45 -0.78 20.30
N ILE A 347 2.85 -1.26 19.22
CA ILE A 347 3.54 -1.97 18.14
C ILE A 347 4.63 -1.08 17.53
N ARG A 348 4.29 0.17 17.12
CA ARG A 348 5.28 1.11 16.60
C ARG A 348 6.40 1.35 17.61
N LYS A 349 6.08 1.60 18.87
CA LYS A 349 7.07 1.83 19.92
C LYS A 349 8.02 0.63 20.07
N ALA A 350 7.50 -0.61 20.05
CA ALA A 350 8.30 -1.82 20.09
C ALA A 350 9.21 -1.94 18.85
N CYS A 351 8.70 -1.66 17.65
CA CYS A 351 9.51 -1.64 16.44
C CYS A 351 10.64 -0.61 16.53
N LYS A 352 10.33 0.64 16.90
CA LYS A 352 11.34 1.72 16.97
C LYS A 352 12.37 1.54 18.08
N ARG A 353 12.03 0.83 19.16
CA ARG A 353 12.98 0.40 20.19
C ARG A 353 14.08 -0.52 19.62
N ASN A 354 13.76 -1.32 18.63
CA ASN A 354 14.65 -2.26 17.99
C ASN A 354 15.39 -1.68 16.76
N GLY A 355 15.25 -0.40 16.49
CA GLY A 355 15.95 0.30 15.40
C GLY A 355 15.04 0.74 14.26
N ASP A 356 15.58 0.72 13.06
CA ASP A 356 14.93 1.23 11.85
C ASP A 356 13.98 0.19 11.22
N ILE A 357 12.95 -0.18 11.97
CA ILE A 357 11.94 -1.18 11.60
C ILE A 357 10.70 -0.47 11.05
N THR A 358 10.26 -0.85 9.86
CA THR A 358 9.04 -0.28 9.23
C THR A 358 7.76 -0.92 9.77
N VAL A 359 6.69 -0.12 9.86
CA VAL A 359 5.34 -0.56 10.22
C VAL A 359 4.37 -0.10 9.14
N ILE A 360 3.80 -1.04 8.40
CA ILE A 360 2.87 -0.79 7.30
C ILE A 360 1.51 -1.34 7.69
N GLY A 361 0.43 -0.55 7.52
CA GLY A 361 -0.93 -1.00 7.81
C GLY A 361 -1.67 -1.44 6.55
N GLU A 362 -2.54 -2.42 6.69
CA GLU A 362 -3.55 -2.71 5.68
C GLU A 362 -4.71 -1.73 5.85
N VAL A 363 -4.84 -0.79 4.92
CA VAL A 363 -5.93 0.19 4.87
C VAL A 363 -6.41 0.30 3.43
N TRP A 364 -7.71 0.09 3.21
CA TRP A 364 -8.28 0.00 1.86
C TRP A 364 -8.68 1.35 1.26
N GLU A 365 -8.91 2.37 2.10
CA GLU A 365 -9.32 3.71 1.69
C GLU A 365 -8.21 4.74 1.98
N ASP A 366 -8.56 6.04 1.89
CA ASP A 366 -7.66 7.11 2.31
C ASP A 366 -7.36 7.02 3.81
N ALA A 367 -6.13 6.64 4.13
CA ALA A 367 -5.69 6.43 5.50
C ALA A 367 -5.53 7.73 6.32
N SER A 368 -5.51 8.90 5.67
CA SER A 368 -5.34 10.19 6.36
C SER A 368 -6.59 10.61 7.12
N THR A 369 -7.76 10.17 6.67
CA THR A 369 -9.08 10.51 7.23
C THR A 369 -9.88 9.28 7.63
N LYS A 370 -9.21 8.13 7.73
CA LYS A 370 -9.89 6.88 8.08
C LYS A 370 -10.61 6.96 9.41
N GLU A 371 -11.84 6.48 9.42
CA GLU A 371 -12.64 6.27 10.62
C GLU A 371 -13.04 4.79 10.69
N SER A 372 -12.85 4.16 11.85
CA SER A 372 -13.21 2.78 12.07
C SER A 372 -13.57 2.55 13.54
N TYR A 373 -14.59 1.73 13.78
CA TYR A 373 -15.09 1.43 15.15
C TYR A 373 -15.39 2.69 15.99
N GLY A 374 -15.87 3.77 15.33
CA GLY A 374 -16.19 5.04 15.98
C GLY A 374 -14.97 5.87 16.39
N GLU A 375 -13.77 5.48 15.98
CA GLU A 375 -12.51 6.20 16.21
C GLU A 375 -11.97 6.80 14.91
N LYS A 376 -11.63 8.09 14.92
CA LYS A 376 -10.83 8.70 13.87
C LYS A 376 -9.39 8.23 14.00
N ARG A 377 -8.85 7.61 12.94
CA ARG A 377 -7.50 7.10 12.96
C ARG A 377 -6.47 8.21 12.76
N SER A 378 -5.34 8.09 13.45
CA SER A 378 -4.23 9.04 13.41
C SER A 378 -2.96 8.43 12.80
N TYR A 379 -3.12 7.54 11.81
CA TYR A 379 -2.07 6.69 11.25
C TYR A 379 -0.80 7.45 10.86
N PHE A 380 -0.94 8.64 10.29
CA PHE A 380 0.17 9.42 9.77
C PHE A 380 0.53 10.66 10.62
N LEU A 381 -0.02 10.76 11.82
CA LEU A 381 0.25 11.93 12.67
C LEU A 381 1.54 11.80 13.51
N GLY A 382 2.24 10.65 13.43
CA GLY A 382 3.57 10.48 14.02
C GLY A 382 3.76 9.28 14.96
N LYS A 383 2.67 8.64 15.42
CA LYS A 383 2.75 7.63 16.50
C LYS A 383 2.29 6.22 16.13
N GLU A 384 1.83 5.98 14.89
CA GLU A 384 1.17 4.73 14.53
C GLU A 384 1.89 4.00 13.38
N LEU A 385 1.68 4.39 12.13
CA LEU A 385 2.23 3.70 10.96
C LEU A 385 3.36 4.48 10.30
N ASP A 386 4.22 3.79 9.56
CA ASP A 386 5.18 4.41 8.64
C ASP A 386 4.61 4.54 7.24
N GLY A 387 3.74 3.64 6.83
CA GLY A 387 3.07 3.61 5.54
C GLY A 387 1.86 2.70 5.57
N VAL A 388 1.18 2.58 4.45
CA VAL A 388 0.02 1.69 4.25
C VAL A 388 0.13 0.93 2.93
N MET A 389 -0.69 -0.12 2.80
CA MET A 389 -1.01 -0.70 1.50
C MET A 389 -1.92 0.27 0.75
N ASN A 390 -1.39 0.98 -0.25
CA ASN A 390 -2.09 2.09 -0.92
C ASN A 390 -3.08 1.57 -1.97
N TYR A 391 -4.20 1.02 -1.51
CA TYR A 391 -5.29 0.57 -2.38
C TYR A 391 -5.90 1.70 -3.24
N PRO A 392 -6.03 2.96 -2.76
CA PRO A 392 -6.50 4.05 -3.61
C PRO A 392 -5.70 4.23 -4.90
N TYR A 393 -4.38 4.06 -4.87
CA TYR A 393 -3.57 4.11 -6.09
C TYR A 393 -3.82 2.92 -7.02
N LYS A 394 -3.98 1.71 -6.46
CA LYS A 394 -4.31 0.50 -7.21
C LYS A 394 -5.63 0.69 -7.98
N GLU A 395 -6.68 1.14 -7.29
CA GLU A 395 -7.99 1.35 -7.89
C GLU A 395 -7.91 2.41 -9.01
N ALA A 396 -7.25 3.54 -8.76
CA ALA A 396 -7.08 4.59 -9.77
C ALA A 396 -6.34 4.09 -11.03
N ILE A 397 -5.30 3.26 -10.87
CA ILE A 397 -4.57 2.67 -12.00
C ILE A 397 -5.45 1.70 -12.78
N ILE A 398 -6.17 0.81 -12.09
CA ILE A 398 -7.05 -0.17 -12.73
C ILE A 398 -8.18 0.55 -13.47
N GLU A 399 -8.81 1.54 -12.87
CA GLU A 399 -9.87 2.35 -13.47
C GLU A 399 -9.36 3.05 -14.74
N LEU A 400 -8.20 3.72 -14.68
CA LEU A 400 -7.58 4.34 -15.86
C LEU A 400 -7.36 3.33 -16.98
N MET A 401 -6.84 2.15 -16.67
CA MET A 401 -6.54 1.11 -17.67
C MET A 401 -7.79 0.45 -18.24
N THR A 402 -8.92 0.50 -17.54
CA THR A 402 -10.18 -0.12 -17.98
C THR A 402 -11.18 0.84 -18.60
N GLY A 403 -10.78 2.09 -18.84
CA GLY A 403 -11.57 3.10 -19.55
C GLY A 403 -11.92 4.34 -18.76
N GLY A 404 -11.35 4.49 -17.56
CA GLY A 404 -11.49 5.69 -16.74
C GLY A 404 -10.84 6.93 -17.35
N ASN A 405 -11.18 8.08 -16.80
CA ASN A 405 -10.74 9.39 -17.29
C ASN A 405 -9.34 9.73 -16.73
N VAL A 406 -8.44 10.21 -17.59
CA VAL A 406 -7.08 10.62 -17.21
C VAL A 406 -7.08 11.75 -16.16
N ARG A 407 -8.03 12.70 -16.24
CA ARG A 407 -8.13 13.79 -15.26
C ARG A 407 -8.49 13.25 -13.87
N ASP A 408 -9.43 12.32 -13.80
CA ASP A 408 -9.88 11.73 -12.53
C ASP A 408 -8.73 10.92 -11.89
N PHE A 409 -7.97 10.19 -12.71
CA PHE A 409 -6.75 9.53 -12.27
C PHE A 409 -5.75 10.53 -11.68
N ILE A 410 -5.41 11.62 -12.41
CA ILE A 410 -4.48 12.65 -11.92
C ILE A 410 -4.99 13.24 -10.60
N ASN A 411 -6.29 13.54 -10.51
CA ASN A 411 -6.88 14.12 -9.33
C ASN A 411 -6.77 13.19 -8.13
N LYS A 412 -7.06 11.89 -8.31
CA LYS A 412 -6.96 10.90 -7.24
C LYS A 412 -5.54 10.70 -6.74
N ILE A 413 -4.57 10.66 -7.67
CA ILE A 413 -3.15 10.56 -7.29
C ILE A 413 -2.69 11.78 -6.48
N TYR A 414 -3.03 13.00 -6.92
CA TYR A 414 -2.67 14.20 -6.19
C TYR A 414 -3.42 14.35 -4.86
N GLU A 415 -4.68 13.93 -4.77
CA GLU A 415 -5.44 13.95 -3.52
C GLU A 415 -4.70 13.17 -2.41
N ILE A 416 -4.31 11.94 -2.69
CA ILE A 416 -3.54 11.11 -1.75
C ILE A 416 -2.16 11.72 -1.47
N ALA A 417 -1.47 12.21 -2.49
CA ALA A 417 -0.16 12.83 -2.33
C ALA A 417 -0.20 14.13 -1.51
N GLU A 418 -1.28 14.89 -1.58
CA GLU A 418 -1.50 16.10 -0.79
C GLU A 418 -1.89 15.79 0.66
N ASN A 419 -2.67 14.73 0.87
CA ASN A 419 -3.20 14.35 2.17
C ASN A 419 -2.16 13.63 3.06
N TYR A 420 -1.22 12.88 2.46
CA TYR A 420 -0.25 12.09 3.21
C TYR A 420 1.05 12.86 3.49
N PRO A 421 1.67 12.73 4.68
CA PRO A 421 3.06 13.13 4.86
C PRO A 421 3.94 12.46 3.80
N LYS A 422 4.81 13.23 3.16
CA LYS A 422 5.69 12.70 2.11
C LYS A 422 6.47 11.47 2.58
N CYS A 423 7.00 11.48 3.81
CA CYS A 423 7.74 10.33 4.36
C CYS A 423 6.88 9.05 4.45
N SER A 424 5.58 9.19 4.75
CA SER A 424 4.65 8.05 4.82
C SER A 424 4.24 7.58 3.43
N LEU A 425 3.98 8.50 2.53
CA LEU A 425 3.66 8.17 1.14
C LEU A 425 4.82 7.42 0.48
N ASP A 426 6.06 7.89 0.66
CA ASP A 426 7.27 7.25 0.13
C ASP A 426 7.56 5.87 0.76
N SER A 427 6.97 5.58 1.92
CA SER A 427 7.08 4.28 2.63
C SER A 427 5.85 3.38 2.42
N SER A 428 4.81 3.85 1.72
CA SER A 428 3.59 3.09 1.45
C SER A 428 3.79 2.13 0.28
N MET A 429 3.12 0.97 0.35
CA MET A 429 3.13 -0.02 -0.73
C MET A 429 2.27 0.45 -1.90
N THR A 430 2.87 0.70 -3.05
CA THR A 430 2.14 0.94 -4.31
C THR A 430 1.93 -0.41 -4.99
N LEU A 431 0.71 -0.94 -4.92
CA LEU A 431 0.38 -2.30 -5.34
C LEU A 431 -0.57 -2.32 -6.55
N LEU A 432 -0.59 -3.42 -7.30
CA LEU A 432 -1.57 -3.73 -8.34
C LEU A 432 -2.40 -4.97 -7.99
N GLY A 433 -1.83 -5.90 -7.26
CA GLY A 433 -2.48 -7.12 -6.81
C GLY A 433 -1.99 -7.53 -5.42
N THR A 434 -2.81 -8.32 -4.72
CA THR A 434 -2.49 -8.94 -3.43
C THR A 434 -3.11 -10.33 -3.36
N HIS A 435 -2.86 -11.05 -2.28
CA HIS A 435 -3.49 -12.34 -2.01
C HIS A 435 -5.02 -12.25 -1.76
N ASP A 436 -5.57 -11.03 -1.60
CA ASP A 436 -7.01 -10.79 -1.37
C ASP A 436 -7.73 -10.27 -2.61
N THR A 437 -7.02 -9.98 -3.68
CA THR A 437 -7.60 -9.36 -4.87
C THR A 437 -7.51 -10.26 -6.11
N VAL A 438 -8.35 -10.00 -7.10
CA VAL A 438 -8.23 -10.61 -8.43
C VAL A 438 -6.84 -10.33 -8.99
N ARG A 439 -6.21 -11.31 -9.64
CA ARG A 439 -4.92 -11.13 -10.32
C ARG A 439 -4.99 -9.99 -11.31
N ILE A 440 -3.97 -9.15 -11.33
CA ILE A 440 -3.95 -7.94 -12.17
C ILE A 440 -4.12 -8.25 -13.66
N MET A 441 -3.58 -9.38 -14.14
CA MET A 441 -3.77 -9.82 -15.53
C MET A 441 -5.26 -10.00 -15.87
N ASN A 442 -6.05 -10.62 -14.98
CA ASN A 442 -7.49 -10.79 -15.14
C ASN A 442 -8.23 -9.45 -15.02
N ALA A 443 -7.90 -8.63 -14.03
CA ALA A 443 -8.53 -7.33 -13.83
C ALA A 443 -8.39 -6.39 -15.04
N LEU A 444 -7.26 -6.46 -15.74
CA LEU A 444 -6.95 -5.62 -16.90
C LEU A 444 -7.38 -6.23 -18.23
N SER A 445 -7.74 -7.51 -18.28
CA SER A 445 -8.05 -8.24 -19.51
C SER A 445 -9.31 -7.74 -20.23
N GLY A 446 -10.27 -7.16 -19.48
CA GLY A 446 -11.60 -6.84 -19.99
C GLY A 446 -12.43 -8.09 -20.31
N ALA A 447 -12.05 -9.25 -19.77
CA ALA A 447 -12.84 -10.46 -19.85
C ALA A 447 -14.05 -10.37 -18.91
N ARG A 448 -15.16 -10.98 -19.31
CA ARG A 448 -16.32 -11.12 -18.42
C ARG A 448 -15.96 -12.10 -17.31
N THR A 449 -16.15 -11.69 -16.06
CA THR A 449 -15.97 -12.57 -14.91
C THR A 449 -17.02 -13.69 -14.93
N PRO A 450 -16.60 -14.98 -14.91
CA PRO A 450 -17.56 -16.09 -14.84
C PRO A 450 -18.39 -16.04 -13.54
N GLU A 451 -19.64 -16.51 -13.61
CA GLU A 451 -20.58 -16.38 -12.49
C GLU A 451 -20.23 -17.29 -11.31
N SER A 452 -19.93 -18.55 -11.57
CA SER A 452 -19.61 -19.50 -10.51
C SER A 452 -18.13 -19.51 -10.14
N LYS A 453 -17.82 -19.80 -8.87
CA LYS A 453 -16.43 -19.95 -8.40
C LYS A 453 -15.70 -21.11 -9.11
N ILE A 454 -16.42 -22.18 -9.46
CA ILE A 454 -15.86 -23.31 -10.22
C ILE A 454 -15.50 -22.88 -11.64
N ASP A 455 -16.36 -22.12 -12.31
CA ASP A 455 -16.04 -21.60 -13.64
C ASP A 455 -14.84 -20.65 -13.59
N ARG A 456 -14.73 -19.80 -12.56
CA ARG A 456 -13.55 -18.93 -12.34
C ARG A 456 -12.27 -19.73 -12.13
N LEU A 457 -12.35 -20.88 -11.42
CA LEU A 457 -11.19 -21.75 -11.23
C LEU A 457 -10.65 -22.27 -12.57
N HIS A 458 -11.54 -22.68 -13.48
CA HIS A 458 -11.14 -23.28 -14.75
C HIS A 458 -10.97 -22.27 -15.89
N TYR A 459 -11.46 -21.03 -15.72
CA TYR A 459 -11.36 -20.02 -16.76
C TYR A 459 -9.91 -19.62 -17.00
N ARG A 460 -9.57 -19.55 -18.28
CA ARG A 460 -8.30 -19.00 -18.75
C ARG A 460 -8.61 -17.95 -19.82
N LEU A 461 -7.91 -16.83 -19.75
CA LEU A 461 -8.05 -15.76 -20.73
C LEU A 461 -7.75 -16.30 -22.14
N ASN A 462 -8.60 -16.01 -23.11
CA ASN A 462 -8.31 -16.30 -24.50
C ASN A 462 -7.17 -15.38 -25.00
N ARG A 463 -6.68 -15.61 -26.21
CA ARG A 463 -5.52 -14.88 -26.77
C ARG A 463 -5.75 -13.37 -26.84
N GLU A 464 -6.94 -12.92 -27.19
CA GLU A 464 -7.28 -11.49 -27.29
C GLU A 464 -7.34 -10.83 -25.91
N GLU A 465 -8.05 -11.45 -24.98
CA GLU A 465 -8.15 -11.00 -23.58
C GLU A 465 -6.77 -10.93 -22.91
N TYR A 466 -5.95 -11.98 -23.11
CA TYR A 466 -4.59 -12.03 -22.58
C TYR A 466 -3.71 -10.90 -23.15
N ASN A 467 -3.71 -10.71 -24.47
CA ASN A 467 -2.91 -9.66 -25.11
C ASN A 467 -3.36 -8.26 -24.67
N ARG A 468 -4.67 -8.03 -24.51
CA ARG A 468 -5.21 -6.78 -23.99
C ARG A 468 -4.77 -6.55 -22.54
N GLY A 469 -4.90 -7.57 -21.68
CA GLY A 469 -4.42 -7.54 -20.29
C GLY A 469 -2.91 -7.25 -20.22
N LYS A 470 -2.11 -7.92 -21.04
CA LYS A 470 -0.66 -7.74 -21.13
C LYS A 470 -0.25 -6.31 -21.54
N SER A 471 -0.90 -5.74 -22.55
CA SER A 471 -0.62 -4.36 -22.99
C SER A 471 -0.93 -3.35 -21.87
N ARG A 472 -2.08 -3.52 -21.21
CA ARG A 472 -2.49 -2.67 -20.08
C ARG A 472 -1.60 -2.87 -18.86
N LEU A 473 -1.19 -4.11 -18.56
CA LEU A 473 -0.29 -4.44 -17.45
C LEU A 473 1.06 -3.72 -17.57
N LYS A 474 1.59 -3.60 -18.77
CA LYS A 474 2.86 -2.87 -19.00
C LYS A 474 2.75 -1.39 -18.61
N ILE A 475 1.63 -0.75 -18.90
CA ILE A 475 1.41 0.65 -18.50
C ILE A 475 1.07 0.74 -17.01
N ALA A 476 0.22 -0.16 -16.50
CA ALA A 476 -0.14 -0.20 -15.09
C ALA A 476 1.08 -0.38 -14.18
N SER A 477 1.98 -1.30 -14.53
CA SER A 477 3.22 -1.52 -13.78
C SER A 477 4.22 -0.38 -13.95
N LEU A 478 4.28 0.28 -15.12
CA LEU A 478 5.03 1.53 -15.25
C LEU A 478 4.51 2.58 -14.27
N LEU A 479 3.20 2.81 -14.22
CA LEU A 479 2.59 3.74 -13.26
C LEU A 479 2.88 3.32 -11.81
N GLN A 480 2.75 2.05 -11.48
CA GLN A 480 3.09 1.50 -10.17
C GLN A 480 4.53 1.85 -9.76
N TYR A 481 5.49 1.75 -10.70
CA TYR A 481 6.90 2.01 -10.44
C TYR A 481 7.26 3.50 -10.41
N PHE A 482 6.47 4.36 -11.04
CA PHE A 482 6.71 5.81 -11.12
C PHE A 482 5.95 6.62 -10.09
N LEU A 483 4.79 6.18 -9.63
CA LEU A 483 4.05 6.86 -8.57
C LEU A 483 4.84 6.86 -7.24
N PRO A 484 4.59 7.84 -6.35
CA PRO A 484 5.17 7.85 -5.01
C PRO A 484 4.85 6.57 -4.24
N GLY A 485 5.79 6.14 -3.41
CA GLY A 485 5.70 4.90 -2.64
C GLY A 485 6.67 3.82 -3.15
N VAL A 486 6.46 2.61 -2.64
CA VAL A 486 7.30 1.44 -2.93
C VAL A 486 6.50 0.45 -3.77
N PRO A 487 6.81 0.27 -5.06
CA PRO A 487 6.18 -0.74 -5.89
C PRO A 487 6.19 -2.09 -5.20
N THR A 488 5.02 -2.70 -5.05
CA THR A 488 4.86 -4.00 -4.41
C THR A 488 4.29 -4.98 -5.41
N VAL A 489 5.13 -5.91 -5.86
CA VAL A 489 4.79 -6.91 -6.87
C VAL A 489 4.28 -8.16 -6.17
N TYR A 490 3.03 -8.53 -6.40
CA TYR A 490 2.49 -9.80 -5.92
C TYR A 490 3.06 -10.95 -6.74
N TYR A 491 3.54 -12.01 -6.08
CA TYR A 491 4.23 -13.13 -6.74
C TYR A 491 3.46 -13.64 -7.96
N GLY A 492 4.16 -13.74 -9.08
CA GLY A 492 3.61 -14.20 -10.34
C GLY A 492 2.95 -13.13 -11.22
N ASP A 493 2.69 -11.92 -10.72
CA ASP A 493 2.21 -10.82 -11.56
C ASP A 493 3.27 -10.43 -12.59
N GLU A 494 4.56 -10.52 -12.22
CA GLU A 494 5.72 -10.26 -13.09
C GLU A 494 5.92 -11.26 -14.22
N ILE A 495 5.12 -12.33 -14.23
CA ILE A 495 5.12 -13.35 -15.29
C ILE A 495 3.72 -13.58 -15.88
N GLY A 496 2.76 -12.72 -15.55
CA GLY A 496 1.41 -12.75 -16.09
C GLY A 496 0.51 -13.86 -15.55
N MET A 497 0.70 -14.29 -14.31
CA MET A 497 -0.20 -15.27 -13.68
C MET A 497 -1.64 -14.80 -13.69
N GLN A 498 -2.56 -15.74 -13.94
CA GLN A 498 -4.00 -15.53 -13.98
C GLN A 498 -4.68 -16.10 -12.75
N GLY A 499 -5.77 -15.48 -12.31
CA GLY A 499 -6.60 -15.94 -11.21
C GLY A 499 -7.66 -14.90 -10.85
N TYR A 500 -8.76 -15.39 -10.31
CA TYR A 500 -9.82 -14.57 -9.73
C TYR A 500 -9.58 -14.43 -8.21
N GLU A 501 -10.62 -14.12 -7.46
CA GLU A 501 -10.53 -13.94 -6.01
C GLU A 501 -10.02 -15.19 -5.25
N ASP A 502 -9.73 -15.02 -3.98
CA ASP A 502 -9.29 -16.06 -3.05
C ASP A 502 -10.16 -17.35 -3.11
N PRO A 503 -9.57 -18.53 -3.20
CA PRO A 503 -8.14 -18.86 -3.26
C PRO A 503 -7.56 -18.92 -4.70
N ILE A 504 -8.33 -18.60 -5.73
CA ILE A 504 -7.97 -18.78 -7.14
C ILE A 504 -6.79 -17.89 -7.56
N ASN A 505 -6.59 -16.75 -6.90
CA ASN A 505 -5.43 -15.88 -7.06
C ASN A 505 -4.14 -16.44 -6.42
N ARG A 506 -4.21 -17.54 -5.66
CA ARG A 506 -3.13 -18.12 -4.86
C ARG A 506 -2.58 -19.43 -5.43
N ARG A 507 -2.60 -19.62 -6.75
CA ARG A 507 -1.96 -20.78 -7.41
C ARG A 507 -0.47 -20.83 -7.14
N ALA A 508 0.10 -22.05 -7.14
CA ALA A 508 1.55 -22.21 -7.05
C ALA A 508 2.26 -21.51 -8.22
N TYR A 509 3.43 -20.95 -7.93
CA TYR A 509 4.27 -20.30 -8.93
C TYR A 509 4.65 -21.27 -10.04
N PRO A 510 4.42 -20.97 -11.32
CA PRO A 510 4.63 -21.94 -12.40
C PRO A 510 6.10 -22.31 -12.58
N THR A 511 6.35 -23.60 -12.74
CA THR A 511 7.70 -24.16 -12.98
C THR A 511 8.26 -23.76 -14.36
N ASN A 512 7.39 -23.49 -15.32
CA ASN A 512 7.76 -23.19 -16.70
C ASN A 512 8.00 -21.69 -16.99
N GLY A 513 8.13 -20.84 -15.94
CA GLY A 513 8.60 -19.47 -16.03
C GLY A 513 7.61 -18.42 -16.55
N GLY A 514 6.40 -18.76 -16.98
CA GLY A 514 5.35 -17.81 -17.41
C GLY A 514 5.71 -16.99 -18.66
N ASP A 515 5.18 -15.76 -18.76
CA ASP A 515 5.41 -14.86 -19.91
C ASP A 515 6.74 -14.11 -19.80
N SER A 516 7.70 -14.51 -20.63
CA SER A 516 9.06 -13.92 -20.64
C SER A 516 9.10 -12.45 -21.05
N GLU A 517 8.13 -11.97 -21.80
CA GLU A 517 8.04 -10.56 -22.22
C GLU A 517 7.61 -9.68 -21.02
N ILE A 518 6.64 -10.15 -20.23
CA ILE A 518 6.23 -9.47 -18.99
C ILE A 518 7.39 -9.49 -17.99
N LEU A 519 8.05 -10.62 -17.81
CA LEU A 519 9.21 -10.73 -16.94
C LEU A 519 10.32 -9.72 -17.34
N THR A 520 10.65 -9.68 -18.63
CA THR A 520 11.66 -8.74 -19.16
C THR A 520 11.22 -7.28 -18.89
N HIS A 521 9.94 -6.99 -19.01
CA HIS A 521 9.38 -5.67 -18.71
C HIS A 521 9.62 -5.28 -17.24
N TYR A 522 9.26 -6.14 -16.27
CA TYR A 522 9.49 -5.87 -14.85
C TYR A 522 10.99 -5.75 -14.51
N GLN A 523 11.85 -6.57 -15.10
CA GLN A 523 13.31 -6.46 -14.94
C GLN A 523 13.83 -5.11 -15.43
N LYS A 524 13.35 -4.60 -16.55
CA LYS A 524 13.73 -3.27 -17.05
C LYS A 524 13.26 -2.15 -16.14
N LEU A 525 12.01 -2.20 -15.66
CA LEU A 525 11.49 -1.22 -14.70
C LEU A 525 12.30 -1.26 -13.39
N GLY A 526 12.62 -2.45 -12.90
CA GLY A 526 13.45 -2.63 -11.71
C GLY A 526 14.85 -2.05 -11.87
N ALA A 527 15.48 -2.28 -13.02
CA ALA A 527 16.79 -1.72 -13.33
C ALA A 527 16.78 -0.18 -13.39
N ILE A 528 15.76 0.42 -14.05
CA ILE A 528 15.60 1.88 -14.10
C ILE A 528 15.39 2.44 -12.70
N ARG A 529 14.48 1.85 -11.91
CA ARG A 529 14.21 2.32 -10.56
C ARG A 529 15.44 2.21 -9.64
N SER A 530 16.21 1.13 -9.76
CA SER A 530 17.45 0.96 -8.99
C SER A 530 18.53 1.98 -9.38
N ALA A 531 18.67 2.27 -10.68
CA ALA A 531 19.64 3.25 -11.18
C ALA A 531 19.30 4.69 -10.77
N HIS A 532 18.02 4.99 -10.60
CA HIS A 532 17.47 6.33 -10.32
C HIS A 532 16.80 6.41 -8.94
N ARG A 533 17.26 5.62 -7.97
CA ARG A 533 16.61 5.49 -6.66
C ARG A 533 16.31 6.83 -5.98
N GLU A 534 17.25 7.76 -6.03
CA GLU A 534 17.11 9.09 -5.43
C GLU A 534 16.03 9.91 -6.13
N ASP A 535 15.97 9.87 -7.47
CA ASP A 535 14.93 10.52 -8.26
C ASP A 535 13.53 10.07 -7.85
N PHE A 536 13.36 8.77 -7.55
CA PHE A 536 12.09 8.21 -7.07
C PHE A 536 11.74 8.57 -5.62
N MET A 537 12.64 9.20 -4.89
CA MET A 537 12.39 9.79 -3.57
C MET A 537 12.05 11.28 -3.65
N ASP A 538 12.25 11.92 -4.80
CA ASP A 538 11.88 13.31 -5.05
C ASP A 538 10.36 13.51 -5.24
N GLY A 539 9.97 14.77 -5.45
CA GLY A 539 8.62 15.15 -5.79
C GLY A 539 8.14 14.51 -7.10
N MET A 540 6.84 14.52 -7.30
CA MET A 540 6.18 14.03 -8.52
C MET A 540 5.55 15.20 -9.27
N ASN A 541 5.71 15.21 -10.60
CA ASN A 541 4.85 15.99 -11.51
C ASN A 541 4.07 15.02 -12.38
N LEU A 542 2.75 15.15 -12.39
CA LEU A 542 1.83 14.31 -13.15
C LEU A 542 0.85 15.21 -13.89
N TYR A 543 0.85 15.15 -15.22
CA TYR A 543 0.08 16.06 -16.05
C TYR A 543 -0.16 15.47 -17.46
N VAL A 544 -0.98 16.15 -18.26
CA VAL A 544 -1.18 15.82 -19.68
C VAL A 544 -0.50 16.90 -20.54
N GLU A 545 0.29 16.47 -21.50
CA GLU A 545 0.94 17.32 -22.49
C GLU A 545 0.87 16.65 -23.87
N ASN A 546 0.38 17.35 -24.89
CA ASN A 546 0.26 16.83 -26.27
C ASN A 546 -0.40 15.44 -26.35
N GLU A 547 -1.54 15.26 -25.66
CA GLU A 547 -2.28 13.99 -25.56
C GLU A 547 -1.51 12.83 -24.86
N LEU A 548 -0.33 13.07 -24.31
CA LEU A 548 0.43 12.12 -23.52
C LEU A 548 0.18 12.35 -22.02
N LEU A 549 -0.01 11.28 -21.27
CA LEU A 549 0.10 11.32 -19.82
C LEU A 549 1.59 11.32 -19.45
N VAL A 550 2.00 12.31 -18.70
CA VAL A 550 3.40 12.54 -18.33
C VAL A 550 3.56 12.38 -16.83
N ILE A 551 4.53 11.58 -16.41
CA ILE A 551 4.94 11.47 -15.01
C ILE A 551 6.43 11.71 -14.89
N GLU A 552 6.82 12.63 -14.01
CA GLU A 552 8.22 12.99 -13.75
C GLU A 552 8.59 12.69 -12.31
N ARG A 553 9.78 12.14 -12.13
CA ARG A 553 10.40 11.88 -10.83
C ARG A 553 11.89 12.29 -10.94
N GLY A 554 12.27 13.36 -10.23
CA GLY A 554 13.62 13.91 -10.37
C GLY A 554 13.99 14.13 -11.84
N ASP A 555 15.05 13.48 -12.29
CA ASP A 555 15.54 13.56 -13.66
C ASP A 555 14.89 12.56 -14.62
N VAL A 556 14.06 11.62 -14.13
CA VAL A 556 13.42 10.60 -14.96
C VAL A 556 12.00 11.03 -15.33
N LYS A 557 11.64 10.86 -16.60
CA LYS A 557 10.33 11.22 -17.15
C LYS A 557 9.78 10.06 -17.98
N ALA A 558 8.53 9.67 -17.72
CA ALA A 558 7.78 8.74 -18.57
C ALA A 558 6.72 9.50 -19.37
N LEU A 559 6.68 9.26 -20.67
CA LEU A 559 5.70 9.75 -21.64
C LEU A 559 4.80 8.58 -22.03
N ILE A 560 3.52 8.63 -21.72
CA ILE A 560 2.59 7.51 -21.85
C ILE A 560 1.51 7.86 -22.86
N ASN A 561 1.41 7.08 -23.92
CA ASN A 561 0.37 7.18 -24.93
C ASN A 561 -0.78 6.22 -24.60
N LEU A 562 -1.88 6.74 -24.09
CA LEU A 562 -3.11 6.00 -23.82
C LEU A 562 -4.09 6.01 -25.00
N THR A 563 -3.75 6.69 -26.09
CA THR A 563 -4.62 6.83 -27.27
C THR A 563 -4.48 5.63 -28.21
N GLN A 564 -5.35 5.56 -29.23
CA GLN A 564 -5.29 4.56 -30.30
C GLN A 564 -4.46 5.03 -31.51
N LYS A 565 -3.79 6.19 -31.39
CA LYS A 565 -2.97 6.78 -32.46
C LYS A 565 -1.50 6.81 -32.03
N THR A 566 -0.60 6.64 -32.99
CA THR A 566 0.82 6.88 -32.75
C THR A 566 1.05 8.37 -32.50
N GLN A 567 1.78 8.69 -31.45
CA GLN A 567 2.20 10.05 -31.12
C GLN A 567 3.62 10.29 -31.64
N ILE A 568 3.82 11.46 -32.24
CA ILE A 568 5.13 11.87 -32.78
C ILE A 568 5.73 12.86 -31.79
N LEU A 569 6.97 12.62 -31.39
CA LEU A 569 7.73 13.54 -30.54
C LEU A 569 8.41 14.60 -31.39
N ASP A 570 8.51 15.83 -30.87
CA ASP A 570 9.11 16.98 -31.57
C ASP A 570 10.61 16.77 -31.87
N ALA A 571 11.27 15.88 -31.13
CA ALA A 571 12.67 15.54 -31.30
C ALA A 571 12.92 14.04 -31.11
N LEU A 572 14.07 13.58 -31.61
CA LEU A 572 14.59 12.26 -31.29
C LEU A 572 15.01 12.23 -29.82
N VAL A 573 14.53 11.25 -29.04
CA VAL A 573 14.85 11.11 -27.61
C VAL A 573 15.44 9.73 -27.32
N TYR A 574 16.42 9.66 -26.45
CA TYR A 574 16.93 8.37 -25.99
C TYR A 574 15.97 7.74 -24.97
N CYS A 575 15.42 6.58 -25.31
CA CYS A 575 14.54 5.84 -24.44
C CYS A 575 15.34 4.85 -23.57
N GLU A 576 15.41 5.10 -22.27
CA GLU A 576 16.14 4.25 -21.33
C GLU A 576 15.58 2.83 -21.25
N TYR A 577 14.27 2.69 -21.37
CA TYR A 577 13.61 1.39 -21.39
C TYR A 577 13.93 0.57 -22.65
N ALA A 578 13.97 1.19 -23.82
CA ALA A 578 14.27 0.53 -25.08
C ALA A 578 15.79 0.42 -25.36
N LYS A 579 16.63 1.24 -24.66
CA LYS A 579 18.06 1.43 -24.96
C LYS A 579 18.32 1.84 -26.40
N ALA A 580 17.46 2.71 -26.92
CA ALA A 580 17.51 3.19 -28.31
C ALA A 580 16.90 4.59 -28.41
N SER A 581 17.31 5.36 -29.42
CA SER A 581 16.69 6.64 -29.75
C SER A 581 15.38 6.44 -30.49
N VAL A 582 14.32 7.14 -30.08
CA VAL A 582 12.97 7.06 -30.62
C VAL A 582 12.38 8.45 -30.81
N ASN A 583 11.49 8.62 -31.78
CA ASN A 583 10.68 9.81 -31.98
C ASN A 583 9.18 9.49 -32.12
N LEU A 584 8.80 8.25 -31.85
CA LEU A 584 7.42 7.77 -31.94
C LEU A 584 7.03 7.03 -30.66
N ILE A 585 5.77 7.20 -30.23
CA ILE A 585 5.16 6.41 -29.17
C ILE A 585 3.92 5.73 -29.74
N SER A 586 4.00 4.42 -29.88
CA SER A 586 2.89 3.60 -30.39
C SER A 586 1.64 3.70 -29.51
N PRO A 587 0.44 3.36 -30.00
CA PRO A 587 -0.76 3.24 -29.19
C PRO A 587 -0.54 2.33 -27.99
N MET A 588 -1.13 2.69 -26.85
CA MET A 588 -1.04 1.94 -25.58
C MET A 588 0.41 1.54 -25.24
N SER A 589 1.33 2.52 -25.32
CA SER A 589 2.76 2.36 -25.10
C SER A 589 3.36 3.57 -24.40
N PHE A 590 4.66 3.53 -24.13
CA PHE A 590 5.37 4.60 -23.41
C PHE A 590 6.84 4.69 -23.79
N VAL A 591 7.43 5.82 -23.43
CA VAL A 591 8.88 6.08 -23.51
C VAL A 591 9.35 6.60 -22.16
N ILE A 592 10.50 6.12 -21.69
CA ILE A 592 11.16 6.63 -20.48
C ILE A 592 12.44 7.33 -20.89
N VAL A 593 12.57 8.59 -20.49
CA VAL A 593 13.72 9.45 -20.79
C VAL A 593 14.36 9.97 -19.52
N ASN A 594 15.67 10.22 -19.57
CA ASN A 594 16.37 10.98 -18.56
C ASN A 594 16.52 12.41 -19.09
N LYS A 595 16.11 13.43 -18.31
CA LYS A 595 16.14 14.85 -18.69
C LYS A 595 17.57 15.37 -18.97
N ASN A 596 18.56 14.73 -18.35
CA ASN A 596 19.98 15.11 -18.47
C ASN A 596 20.69 14.43 -19.66
N THR A 597 20.03 13.47 -20.32
CA THR A 597 20.59 12.85 -21.51
C THR A 597 20.25 13.71 -22.73
N ASN A 598 21.06 14.73 -22.99
CA ASN A 598 21.01 15.44 -24.26
C ASN A 598 21.44 14.49 -25.38
N ILE A 599 20.64 14.40 -26.45
CA ILE A 599 21.01 13.77 -27.71
C ILE A 599 21.69 14.79 -28.59
#